data_13c8ab0dc4422028358c4557c793f8df
#
_entry.id   13c8ab0dc4422028358c4557c793f8df
#
_cell.length_a   1.000
_cell.length_b   1.000
_cell.length_c   1.000
_cell.angle_alpha   90.00
_cell.angle_beta   90.00
_cell.angle_gamma   90.00
#
_symmetry.space_group_name_H-M   'P 1'
#
loop_
_entity.id
_entity.type
_entity.pdbx_description
1 polymer ?
#
loop_
_entity_poly.entity_id
_entity_poly.type
_entity_poly.pdbx_seq_one_letter_code
_entity_poly.pdbx_strand_id
1 'polypeptide(L)'
;MKVLAVDFDGVISDSALKSLFVSHNAYCRYFGPEVKKNFGGECFTFENWERMKKEYSREMEKYRQIRSYIELSCDFFVMIKIIEEQIEVSNQKEFAEIRNTMDFDYHFFHDLFFQEKERWQEKDFKKWFFLSPVFRDVITGIKKFLAEDKKVVIATSNLGKAIHPAFHPDYLGFHIEMKDIFDKNYGKNKSDHMKAIAEQYDVEFGDIYFIDDQLSYLEDTQLLGVNVFLAGWGYCTEDHKKIAREKNITVIEKENDFYPVIKKHLG
;
A
#
# COMPACT_ATOMS: atom_id res chain seq x y z
N MET A 1 12.38 -15.27 -19.76
CA MET A 1 12.99 -14.65 -18.54
C MET A 1 11.90 -14.54 -17.48
N LYS A 2 12.19 -14.86 -16.23
CA LYS A 2 11.21 -14.69 -15.15
C LYS A 2 11.31 -13.28 -14.54
N VAL A 3 10.17 -12.67 -14.22
CA VAL A 3 10.06 -11.31 -13.66
C VAL A 3 9.35 -11.38 -12.31
N LEU A 4 9.97 -10.82 -11.28
CA LEU A 4 9.34 -10.61 -9.96
C LEU A 4 8.73 -9.21 -9.89
N ALA A 5 7.42 -9.12 -9.86
CA ALA A 5 6.69 -7.89 -9.66
C ALA A 5 6.29 -7.76 -8.18
N VAL A 6 6.64 -6.66 -7.53
CA VAL A 6 6.41 -6.44 -6.09
C VAL A 6 5.60 -5.17 -5.90
N ASP A 7 4.51 -5.23 -5.12
CA ASP A 7 3.82 -4.02 -4.69
C ASP A 7 4.64 -3.23 -3.67
N PHE A 8 4.32 -1.97 -3.47
CA PHE A 8 5.05 -1.08 -2.57
C PHE A 8 4.39 -0.94 -1.19
N ASP A 9 3.14 -0.49 -1.16
CA ASP A 9 2.42 -0.22 0.10
C ASP A 9 1.81 -1.51 0.66
N GLY A 10 2.19 -1.90 1.87
CA GLY A 10 1.78 -3.17 2.49
C GLY A 10 2.71 -4.33 2.17
N VAL A 11 3.57 -4.24 1.14
CA VAL A 11 4.54 -5.29 0.81
C VAL A 11 5.97 -4.87 1.13
N ILE A 12 6.43 -3.72 0.64
CA ILE A 12 7.77 -3.16 0.91
C ILE A 12 7.74 -2.21 2.11
N SER A 13 6.68 -1.42 2.22
CA SER A 13 6.53 -0.36 3.22
C SER A 13 5.20 -0.48 3.96
N ASP A 14 5.25 -0.43 5.31
CA ASP A 14 4.04 -0.25 6.13
C ASP A 14 3.62 1.22 6.12
N SER A 15 2.83 1.57 5.13
CA SER A 15 2.36 2.95 4.92
C SER A 15 1.04 3.29 5.64
N ALA A 16 0.51 2.41 6.50
CA ALA A 16 -0.78 2.63 7.15
C ALA A 16 -0.82 3.96 7.92
N LEU A 17 0.14 4.21 8.80
CA LEU A 17 0.17 5.46 9.58
C LEU A 17 0.55 6.69 8.74
N LYS A 18 1.32 6.51 7.66
CA LYS A 18 1.56 7.59 6.70
C LYS A 18 0.28 7.97 5.96
N SER A 19 -0.54 6.98 5.57
CA SER A 19 -1.84 7.28 4.99
C SER A 19 -2.80 7.94 5.98
N LEU A 20 -2.76 7.58 7.27
CA LEU A 20 -3.47 8.31 8.34
C LEU A 20 -3.03 9.77 8.41
N PHE A 21 -1.71 10.02 8.40
CA PHE A 21 -1.15 11.37 8.44
C PHE A 21 -1.73 12.24 7.32
N VAL A 22 -1.76 11.70 6.09
CA VAL A 22 -2.30 12.41 4.93
C VAL A 22 -3.81 12.58 5.00
N SER A 23 -4.53 11.48 5.26
CA SER A 23 -6.00 11.47 5.24
C SER A 23 -6.60 12.37 6.34
N HIS A 24 -6.00 12.36 7.53
CA HIS A 24 -6.45 13.27 8.59
C HIS A 24 -6.21 14.74 8.23
N ASN A 25 -5.05 15.08 7.67
CA ASN A 25 -4.78 16.45 7.24
C ASN A 25 -5.68 16.89 6.08
N ALA A 26 -5.96 15.99 5.12
CA ALA A 26 -6.93 16.26 4.06
C ALA A 26 -8.35 16.44 4.62
N TYR A 27 -8.72 15.63 5.61
CA TYR A 27 -10.01 15.74 6.30
C TYR A 27 -10.15 17.08 7.06
N CYS A 28 -9.09 17.53 7.74
CA CYS A 28 -9.06 18.85 8.37
C CYS A 28 -9.24 19.98 7.34
N ARG A 29 -8.66 19.86 6.15
CA ARG A 29 -8.84 20.83 5.06
C ARG A 29 -10.23 20.78 4.45
N TYR A 30 -10.83 19.59 4.37
CA TYR A 30 -12.18 19.38 3.84
C TYR A 30 -13.23 20.14 4.66
N PHE A 31 -13.19 20.01 5.99
CA PHE A 31 -14.14 20.62 6.90
C PHE A 31 -13.72 22.01 7.45
N GLY A 32 -12.46 22.39 7.25
CA GLY A 32 -11.91 23.63 7.79
C GLY A 32 -11.75 23.58 9.33
N PRO A 33 -11.76 24.76 10.00
CA PRO A 33 -11.45 24.85 11.45
C PRO A 33 -12.52 24.25 12.36
N GLU A 34 -13.63 23.75 11.83
CA GLU A 34 -14.72 23.15 12.61
C GLU A 34 -14.46 21.69 13.01
N VAL A 35 -13.44 21.05 12.42
CA VAL A 35 -13.02 19.67 12.75
C VAL A 35 -12.32 19.66 14.10
N LYS A 36 -13.06 19.40 15.16
CA LYS A 36 -12.56 19.55 16.54
C LYS A 36 -12.49 18.26 17.36
N LYS A 37 -12.73 17.09 16.79
CA LYS A 37 -12.92 15.89 17.64
C LYS A 37 -11.79 14.87 17.56
N ASN A 38 -11.21 14.63 16.39
CA ASN A 38 -10.13 13.68 16.24
C ASN A 38 -8.78 14.30 16.58
N PHE A 39 -7.93 13.50 17.21
CA PHE A 39 -6.55 13.87 17.48
C PHE A 39 -6.38 15.25 18.14
N GLY A 40 -7.29 15.60 19.06
CA GLY A 40 -7.30 16.88 19.76
C GLY A 40 -7.55 18.10 18.87
N GLY A 41 -8.05 17.91 17.66
CA GLY A 41 -8.25 18.98 16.66
C GLY A 41 -6.96 19.48 16.02
N GLU A 42 -5.85 18.79 16.22
CA GLU A 42 -4.56 19.15 15.62
C GLU A 42 -4.35 18.41 14.28
N CYS A 43 -3.83 19.12 13.27
CA CYS A 43 -3.28 18.49 12.07
C CYS A 43 -1.92 17.87 12.38
N PHE A 44 -1.60 16.76 11.69
CA PHE A 44 -0.30 16.14 11.83
C PHE A 44 0.79 16.94 11.13
N THR A 45 1.96 16.99 11.77
CA THR A 45 3.20 17.58 11.24
C THR A 45 4.37 16.65 11.57
N PHE A 46 5.52 16.84 10.91
CA PHE A 46 6.72 16.07 11.25
C PHE A 46 7.16 16.31 12.70
N GLU A 47 6.88 17.50 13.23
CA GLU A 47 7.29 17.93 14.57
C GLU A 47 6.41 17.32 15.68
N ASN A 48 5.09 17.17 15.45
CA ASN A 48 4.18 16.62 16.45
C ASN A 48 3.94 15.10 16.30
N TRP A 49 4.39 14.47 15.20
CA TRP A 49 4.04 13.10 14.84
C TRP A 49 4.33 12.07 15.95
N GLU A 50 5.52 12.13 16.55
CA GLU A 50 5.90 11.18 17.61
C GLU A 50 5.06 11.36 18.88
N ARG A 51 4.68 12.62 19.23
CA ARG A 51 3.75 12.90 20.31
C ARG A 51 2.37 12.35 20.01
N MET A 52 1.84 12.64 18.82
CA MET A 52 0.52 12.21 18.38
C MET A 52 0.39 10.68 18.36
N LYS A 53 1.42 9.95 17.95
CA LYS A 53 1.44 8.47 18.00
C LYS A 53 1.28 7.92 19.42
N LYS A 54 1.83 8.60 20.42
CA LYS A 54 1.72 8.17 21.82
C LYS A 54 0.35 8.52 22.41
N GLU A 55 -0.11 9.75 22.17
CA GLU A 55 -1.37 10.25 22.72
C GLU A 55 -2.59 9.53 22.14
N TYR A 56 -2.56 9.20 20.84
CA TYR A 56 -3.68 8.62 20.09
C TYR A 56 -3.38 7.21 19.60
N SER A 57 -2.64 6.44 20.39
CA SER A 57 -2.22 5.07 20.01
C SER A 57 -3.39 4.13 19.72
N ARG A 58 -4.52 4.29 20.42
CA ARG A 58 -5.74 3.51 20.22
C ARG A 58 -6.39 3.80 18.85
N GLU A 59 -6.50 5.06 18.50
CA GLU A 59 -7.06 5.52 17.22
C GLU A 59 -6.17 5.07 16.06
N MET A 60 -4.85 5.13 16.23
CA MET A 60 -3.89 4.66 15.23
C MET A 60 -3.94 3.14 15.05
N GLU A 61 -4.10 2.40 16.12
CA GLU A 61 -4.27 0.95 16.03
C GLU A 61 -5.59 0.60 15.33
N LYS A 62 -6.68 1.28 15.67
CA LYS A 62 -7.96 1.12 14.98
C LYS A 62 -7.84 1.43 13.49
N TYR A 63 -7.12 2.49 13.11
CA TYR A 63 -6.84 2.81 11.72
C TYR A 63 -6.10 1.69 11.00
N ARG A 64 -5.08 1.09 11.64
CA ARG A 64 -4.35 -0.06 11.09
C ARG A 64 -5.26 -1.25 10.83
N GLN A 65 -6.14 -1.58 11.78
CA GLN A 65 -7.05 -2.72 11.68
C GLN A 65 -8.03 -2.58 10.50
N ILE A 66 -8.60 -1.38 10.30
CA ILE A 66 -9.55 -1.15 9.20
C ILE A 66 -8.85 -0.87 7.85
N ARG A 67 -7.52 -0.69 7.83
CA ARG A 67 -6.75 -0.45 6.60
C ARG A 67 -6.89 -1.56 5.56
N SER A 68 -7.12 -2.80 6.01
CA SER A 68 -7.33 -3.97 5.14
C SER A 68 -8.64 -3.92 4.33
N TYR A 69 -9.57 -3.02 4.67
CA TYR A 69 -10.86 -2.90 3.99
C TYR A 69 -10.89 -1.83 2.88
N ILE A 70 -9.78 -1.11 2.66
CA ILE A 70 -9.69 -0.08 1.63
C ILE A 70 -9.64 -0.70 0.23
N GLU A 71 -10.51 -0.23 -0.62
CA GLU A 71 -10.56 -0.54 -2.05
C GLU A 71 -10.36 0.72 -2.92
N LEU A 72 -10.88 1.86 -2.44
CA LEU A 72 -10.89 3.12 -3.17
C LEU A 72 -10.16 4.21 -2.39
N SER A 73 -9.68 5.24 -3.07
CA SER A 73 -9.03 6.38 -2.39
C SER A 73 -9.97 7.19 -1.49
N CYS A 74 -11.29 7.17 -1.75
CA CYS A 74 -12.29 7.76 -0.85
C CYS A 74 -12.40 7.04 0.49
N ASP A 75 -12.01 5.79 0.57
CA ASP A 75 -12.08 5.00 1.79
C ASP A 75 -11.20 5.60 2.90
N PHE A 76 -10.18 6.37 2.54
CA PHE A 76 -9.40 7.12 3.52
C PHE A 76 -10.24 8.17 4.27
N PHE A 77 -11.25 8.79 3.63
CA PHE A 77 -12.20 9.64 4.31
C PHE A 77 -13.07 8.83 5.28
N VAL A 78 -13.59 7.71 4.80
CA VAL A 78 -14.43 6.79 5.57
C VAL A 78 -13.71 6.32 6.82
N MET A 79 -12.42 5.96 6.72
CA MET A 79 -11.61 5.57 7.87
C MET A 79 -11.51 6.65 8.94
N ILE A 80 -11.31 7.92 8.56
CA ILE A 80 -11.26 9.04 9.52
C ILE A 80 -12.61 9.21 10.20
N LYS A 81 -13.72 9.12 9.45
CA LYS A 81 -15.07 9.18 10.00
C LYS A 81 -15.37 8.04 10.97
N ILE A 82 -14.99 6.82 10.64
CA ILE A 82 -15.12 5.65 11.52
C ILE A 82 -14.43 5.89 12.87
N ILE A 83 -13.23 6.50 12.84
CA ILE A 83 -12.48 6.83 14.05
C ILE A 83 -13.19 7.96 14.82
N GLU A 84 -13.60 9.02 14.12
CA GLU A 84 -14.26 10.19 14.72
C GLU A 84 -15.56 9.80 15.44
N GLU A 85 -16.37 8.96 14.81
CA GLU A 85 -17.67 8.55 15.30
C GLU A 85 -17.60 7.27 16.15
N GLN A 86 -16.39 6.72 16.35
CA GLN A 86 -16.13 5.50 17.12
C GLN A 86 -16.96 4.30 16.64
N ILE A 87 -17.20 4.22 15.33
CA ILE A 87 -17.96 3.13 14.72
C ILE A 87 -17.13 1.85 14.77
N GLU A 88 -17.71 0.74 15.20
CA GLU A 88 -17.07 -0.57 15.12
C GLU A 88 -17.28 -1.17 13.74
N VAL A 89 -16.21 -1.77 13.18
CA VAL A 89 -16.20 -2.40 11.86
C VAL A 89 -15.43 -3.70 11.97
N SER A 90 -16.07 -4.80 11.65
CA SER A 90 -15.53 -6.15 11.84
C SER A 90 -15.18 -6.85 10.53
N ASN A 91 -15.67 -6.36 9.39
CA ASN A 91 -15.46 -7.00 8.09
C ASN A 91 -15.65 -6.04 6.91
N GLN A 92 -15.25 -6.49 5.72
CA GLN A 92 -15.34 -5.75 4.46
C GLN A 92 -16.74 -5.28 4.12
N LYS A 93 -17.77 -6.12 4.39
CA LYS A 93 -19.15 -5.79 4.07
C LYS A 93 -19.67 -4.63 4.91
N GLU A 94 -19.43 -4.66 6.21
CA GLU A 94 -19.78 -3.55 7.12
C GLU A 94 -19.07 -2.25 6.72
N PHE A 95 -17.78 -2.33 6.36
CA PHE A 95 -17.05 -1.16 5.88
C PHE A 95 -17.69 -0.58 4.61
N ALA A 96 -18.04 -1.42 3.65
CA ALA A 96 -18.68 -0.99 2.40
C ALA A 96 -20.08 -0.40 2.65
N GLU A 97 -20.87 -0.96 3.57
CA GLU A 97 -22.17 -0.43 3.97
C GLU A 97 -22.03 0.98 4.57
N ILE A 98 -21.07 1.19 5.49
CA ILE A 98 -20.77 2.49 6.07
C ILE A 98 -20.37 3.48 4.97
N ARG A 99 -19.43 3.11 4.09
CA ARG A 99 -19.02 3.94 2.94
C ARG A 99 -20.20 4.42 2.12
N ASN A 100 -21.14 3.53 1.82
CA ASN A 100 -22.29 3.81 0.97
C ASN A 100 -23.36 4.73 1.63
N THR A 101 -23.31 4.89 2.96
CA THR A 101 -24.20 5.81 3.69
C THR A 101 -23.62 7.21 3.87
N MET A 102 -22.32 7.39 3.61
CA MET A 102 -21.65 8.66 3.80
C MET A 102 -21.88 9.61 2.63
N ASP A 103 -22.35 10.82 2.94
CA ASP A 103 -22.51 11.90 1.99
C ASP A 103 -21.30 12.86 2.08
N PHE A 104 -20.45 12.85 1.05
CA PHE A 104 -19.31 13.75 0.93
C PHE A 104 -18.87 13.89 -0.53
N ASP A 105 -18.23 15.01 -0.87
CA ASP A 105 -17.65 15.20 -2.18
C ASP A 105 -16.36 14.36 -2.32
N TYR A 106 -16.54 13.21 -2.97
CA TYR A 106 -15.45 12.26 -3.23
C TYR A 106 -14.29 12.89 -4.01
N HIS A 107 -14.61 13.66 -5.08
CA HIS A 107 -13.57 14.23 -5.93
C HIS A 107 -12.78 15.30 -5.20
N PHE A 108 -13.46 16.15 -4.46
CA PHE A 108 -12.81 17.18 -3.66
C PHE A 108 -11.90 16.58 -2.57
N PHE A 109 -12.37 15.55 -1.85
CA PHE A 109 -11.52 14.89 -0.85
C PHE A 109 -10.32 14.17 -1.51
N HIS A 110 -10.54 13.48 -2.64
CA HIS A 110 -9.47 12.85 -3.41
C HIS A 110 -8.36 13.85 -3.75
N ASP A 111 -8.73 15.01 -4.28
CA ASP A 111 -7.77 16.05 -4.64
C ASP A 111 -7.00 16.57 -3.41
N LEU A 112 -7.70 16.81 -2.30
CA LEU A 112 -7.08 17.23 -1.04
C LEU A 112 -6.10 16.18 -0.52
N PHE A 113 -6.46 14.89 -0.58
CA PHE A 113 -5.59 13.80 -0.14
C PHE A 113 -4.28 13.77 -0.94
N PHE A 114 -4.35 13.85 -2.26
CA PHE A 114 -3.14 13.83 -3.09
C PHE A 114 -2.31 15.11 -2.96
N GLN A 115 -2.95 16.28 -2.81
CA GLN A 115 -2.26 17.54 -2.52
C GLN A 115 -1.52 17.49 -1.18
N GLU A 116 -2.13 16.96 -0.11
CA GLU A 116 -1.45 16.77 1.17
C GLU A 116 -0.28 15.80 1.07
N LYS A 117 -0.46 14.69 0.36
CA LYS A 117 0.60 13.72 0.11
C LYS A 117 1.81 14.38 -0.58
N GLU A 118 1.59 15.10 -1.67
CA GLU A 118 2.63 15.78 -2.44
C GLU A 118 3.31 16.88 -1.60
N ARG A 119 2.53 17.73 -0.94
CA ARG A 119 3.01 18.80 -0.06
C ARG A 119 4.00 18.30 1.00
N TRP A 120 3.67 17.23 1.71
CA TRP A 120 4.54 16.70 2.77
C TRP A 120 5.76 15.98 2.23
N GLN A 121 5.62 15.31 1.10
CA GLN A 121 6.73 14.67 0.40
C GLN A 121 7.75 15.70 -0.11
N GLU A 122 7.29 16.79 -0.71
CA GLU A 122 8.15 17.88 -1.20
C GLU A 122 8.79 18.68 -0.06
N LYS A 123 8.08 18.85 1.06
CA LYS A 123 8.60 19.58 2.22
C LYS A 123 9.89 18.97 2.78
N ASP A 124 9.94 17.64 2.93
CA ASP A 124 11.13 16.89 3.39
C ASP A 124 10.95 15.40 3.06
N PHE A 125 11.49 14.97 1.92
CA PHE A 125 11.36 13.57 1.48
C PHE A 125 11.94 12.58 2.50
N LYS A 126 13.03 12.93 3.19
CA LYS A 126 13.64 12.04 4.19
C LYS A 126 12.70 11.80 5.36
N LYS A 127 12.17 12.87 5.96
CA LYS A 127 11.17 12.74 7.04
C LYS A 127 9.92 12.02 6.57
N TRP A 128 9.43 12.36 5.36
CA TRP A 128 8.30 11.70 4.73
C TRP A 128 8.50 10.20 4.56
N PHE A 129 9.66 9.77 4.06
CA PHE A 129 9.99 8.36 3.89
C PHE A 129 9.94 7.62 5.23
N PHE A 130 10.55 8.19 6.27
CA PHE A 130 10.61 7.56 7.59
C PHE A 130 9.32 7.62 8.41
N LEU A 131 8.23 8.23 7.90
CA LEU A 131 6.90 8.05 8.51
C LEU A 131 6.40 6.61 8.42
N SER A 132 6.90 5.83 7.48
CA SER A 132 6.55 4.44 7.25
C SER A 132 7.71 3.51 7.54
N PRO A 133 7.59 2.55 8.46
CA PRO A 133 8.53 1.44 8.56
C PRO A 133 8.59 0.66 7.25
N VAL A 134 9.71 0.03 6.99
CA VAL A 134 9.86 -0.90 5.86
C VAL A 134 9.96 -2.33 6.37
N PHE A 135 9.46 -3.28 5.60
CA PHE A 135 9.57 -4.70 5.88
C PHE A 135 11.00 -5.15 5.53
N ARG A 136 11.84 -5.27 6.56
CA ARG A 136 13.30 -5.45 6.41
C ARG A 136 13.69 -6.76 5.73
N ASP A 137 12.96 -7.83 5.99
CA ASP A 137 13.25 -9.12 5.38
C ASP A 137 12.85 -9.14 3.91
N VAL A 138 11.80 -8.42 3.52
CA VAL A 138 11.45 -8.20 2.11
C VAL A 138 12.55 -7.42 1.40
N ILE A 139 13.03 -6.31 1.98
CA ILE A 139 14.15 -5.53 1.44
C ILE A 139 15.40 -6.41 1.25
N THR A 140 15.71 -7.23 2.26
CA THR A 140 16.84 -8.17 2.18
C THR A 140 16.65 -9.20 1.07
N GLY A 141 15.42 -9.70 0.90
CA GLY A 141 15.07 -10.63 -0.17
C GLY A 141 15.21 -10.00 -1.56
N ILE A 142 14.70 -8.79 -1.75
CA ILE A 142 14.84 -8.03 -3.01
C ILE A 142 16.32 -7.84 -3.37
N LYS A 143 17.15 -7.42 -2.40
CA LYS A 143 18.59 -7.27 -2.61
C LYS A 143 19.27 -8.56 -3.06
N LYS A 144 18.88 -9.69 -2.49
CA LYS A 144 19.39 -11.01 -2.90
C LYS A 144 18.99 -11.34 -4.33
N PHE A 145 17.71 -11.11 -4.71
CA PHE A 145 17.28 -11.35 -6.10
C PHE A 145 18.02 -10.46 -7.09
N LEU A 146 18.22 -9.18 -6.77
CA LEU A 146 19.01 -8.27 -7.61
C LEU A 146 20.48 -8.71 -7.72
N ALA A 147 21.09 -9.19 -6.63
CA ALA A 147 22.46 -9.74 -6.64
C ALA A 147 22.60 -11.08 -7.40
N GLU A 148 21.48 -11.80 -7.58
CA GLU A 148 21.40 -13.01 -8.41
C GLU A 148 20.96 -12.71 -9.85
N ASP A 149 21.06 -11.45 -10.30
CA ASP A 149 20.65 -10.97 -11.63
C ASP A 149 19.20 -11.30 -12.01
N LYS A 150 18.32 -11.45 -10.98
CA LYS A 150 16.89 -11.64 -11.23
C LYS A 150 16.24 -10.30 -11.55
N LYS A 151 15.32 -10.30 -12.51
CA LYS A 151 14.55 -9.11 -12.85
C LYS A 151 13.50 -8.84 -11.77
N VAL A 152 13.64 -7.71 -11.07
CA VAL A 152 12.67 -7.21 -10.10
C VAL A 152 12.08 -5.91 -10.61
N VAL A 153 10.75 -5.79 -10.59
CA VAL A 153 10.01 -4.58 -10.95
C VAL A 153 9.02 -4.23 -9.85
N ILE A 154 8.61 -2.97 -9.81
CA ILE A 154 7.61 -2.49 -8.86
C ILE A 154 6.28 -2.30 -9.58
N ALA A 155 5.20 -2.90 -9.05
CA ALA A 155 3.84 -2.71 -9.56
C ALA A 155 3.00 -2.01 -8.49
N THR A 156 2.73 -0.71 -8.64
CA THR A 156 2.13 0.11 -7.58
C THR A 156 0.97 0.95 -8.07
N SER A 157 -0.04 1.16 -7.22
CA SER A 157 -1.11 2.13 -7.47
C SER A 157 -0.70 3.58 -7.17
N ASN A 158 0.51 3.82 -6.66
CA ASN A 158 1.09 5.15 -6.50
C ASN A 158 1.56 5.73 -7.83
N LEU A 159 1.93 7.03 -7.84
CA LEU A 159 2.76 7.59 -8.89
C LEU A 159 4.21 7.13 -8.73
N GLY A 160 4.81 6.62 -9.80
CA GLY A 160 6.20 6.18 -9.82
C GLY A 160 7.17 7.28 -9.36
N LYS A 161 7.00 8.51 -9.85
CA LYS A 161 7.80 9.67 -9.42
C LYS A 161 7.77 9.92 -7.89
N ALA A 162 6.67 9.54 -7.24
CA ALA A 162 6.52 9.73 -5.79
C ALA A 162 7.22 8.67 -4.96
N ILE A 163 7.41 7.45 -5.49
CA ILE A 163 8.07 6.35 -4.76
C ILE A 163 9.51 6.10 -5.24
N HIS A 164 9.84 6.47 -6.47
CA HIS A 164 11.17 6.24 -7.05
C HIS A 164 12.34 6.74 -6.17
N PRO A 165 12.26 7.92 -5.51
CA PRO A 165 13.34 8.37 -4.62
C PRO A 165 13.62 7.42 -3.45
N ALA A 166 12.64 6.57 -3.05
CA ALA A 166 12.86 5.57 -2.00
C ALA A 166 13.84 4.46 -2.44
N PHE A 167 13.91 4.17 -3.74
CA PHE A 167 14.81 3.17 -4.32
C PHE A 167 16.23 3.74 -4.53
N HIS A 168 16.78 4.30 -3.45
CA HIS A 168 18.12 4.81 -3.38
C HIS A 168 18.92 4.11 -2.27
N PRO A 169 20.24 3.92 -2.40
CA PRO A 169 21.06 3.32 -1.35
C PRO A 169 20.87 3.92 0.05
N ASP A 170 20.61 5.23 0.16
CA ASP A 170 20.40 5.93 1.43
C ASP A 170 19.05 5.62 2.12
N TYR A 171 18.09 5.04 1.40
CA TYR A 171 16.74 4.72 1.90
C TYR A 171 16.53 3.20 1.95
N LEU A 172 16.19 2.59 0.82
CA LEU A 172 15.94 1.14 0.75
C LEU A 172 17.24 0.33 0.55
N GLY A 173 18.35 1.01 0.23
CA GLY A 173 19.65 0.38 0.10
C GLY A 173 19.86 -0.40 -1.21
N PHE A 174 19.03 -0.15 -2.24
CA PHE A 174 19.17 -0.65 -3.60
C PHE A 174 18.53 0.31 -4.59
N HIS A 175 18.81 0.12 -5.86
CA HIS A 175 18.28 0.96 -6.93
C HIS A 175 17.27 0.18 -7.79
N ILE A 176 16.16 0.84 -8.16
CA ILE A 176 15.22 0.41 -9.19
C ILE A 176 15.11 1.57 -10.18
N GLU A 177 15.29 1.30 -11.47
CA GLU A 177 15.14 2.32 -12.50
C GLU A 177 13.66 2.72 -12.67
N MET A 178 13.41 3.97 -13.06
CA MET A 178 12.05 4.47 -13.25
C MET A 178 11.24 3.64 -14.26
N LYS A 179 11.90 3.11 -15.32
CA LYS A 179 11.27 2.22 -16.30
C LYS A 179 10.80 0.87 -15.73
N ASP A 180 11.32 0.48 -14.56
CA ASP A 180 10.99 -0.76 -13.84
C ASP A 180 9.91 -0.53 -12.78
N ILE A 181 9.29 0.67 -12.76
CA ILE A 181 8.16 1.02 -11.89
C ILE A 181 6.90 1.16 -12.74
N PHE A 182 6.04 0.18 -12.63
CA PHE A 182 4.73 0.14 -13.27
C PHE A 182 3.72 0.78 -12.30
N ASP A 183 3.39 2.02 -12.56
CA ASP A 183 2.59 2.88 -11.72
C ASP A 183 1.17 3.11 -12.27
N LYS A 184 0.37 3.92 -11.59
CA LYS A 184 -1.01 4.24 -12.00
C LYS A 184 -1.15 4.81 -13.43
N ASN A 185 -0.07 5.25 -14.08
CA ASN A 185 -0.11 5.76 -15.45
C ASN A 185 -0.13 4.61 -16.47
N TYR A 186 0.25 3.40 -16.09
CA TYR A 186 0.14 2.21 -16.95
C TYR A 186 -1.27 1.62 -16.99
N GLY A 187 -2.15 2.00 -16.05
CA GLY A 187 -3.54 1.55 -16.02
C GLY A 187 -4.19 1.74 -14.64
N LYS A 188 -5.49 1.44 -14.58
CA LYS A 188 -6.30 1.64 -13.37
C LYS A 188 -6.20 0.48 -12.37
N ASN A 189 -5.72 -0.68 -12.82
CA ASN A 189 -5.65 -1.90 -12.02
C ASN A 189 -4.33 -2.65 -12.23
N LYS A 190 -4.07 -3.63 -11.39
CA LYS A 190 -2.83 -4.42 -11.45
C LYS A 190 -2.75 -5.33 -12.69
N SER A 191 -3.87 -5.72 -13.27
CA SER A 191 -3.89 -6.47 -14.53
C SER A 191 -3.30 -5.65 -15.68
N ASP A 192 -3.52 -4.34 -15.71
CA ASP A 192 -2.90 -3.46 -16.71
C ASP A 192 -1.38 -3.36 -16.49
N HIS A 193 -0.93 -3.32 -15.23
CA HIS A 193 0.49 -3.37 -14.91
C HIS A 193 1.12 -4.69 -15.39
N MET A 194 0.47 -5.84 -15.16
CA MET A 194 1.00 -7.14 -15.62
C MET A 194 1.10 -7.22 -17.15
N LYS A 195 0.13 -6.67 -17.89
CA LYS A 195 0.19 -6.56 -19.36
C LYS A 195 1.38 -5.71 -19.80
N ALA A 196 1.57 -4.55 -19.17
CA ALA A 196 2.70 -3.67 -19.49
C ALA A 196 4.06 -4.32 -19.16
N ILE A 197 4.16 -5.09 -18.07
CA ILE A 197 5.35 -5.88 -17.72
C ILE A 197 5.61 -6.95 -18.79
N ALA A 198 4.58 -7.71 -19.18
CA ALA A 198 4.70 -8.75 -20.20
C ALA A 198 5.20 -8.17 -21.52
N GLU A 199 4.63 -7.04 -21.96
CA GLU A 199 5.02 -6.34 -23.19
C GLU A 199 6.46 -5.78 -23.10
N GLN A 200 6.81 -5.08 -22.01
CA GLN A 200 8.12 -4.44 -21.87
C GLN A 200 9.28 -5.43 -21.82
N TYR A 201 9.07 -6.61 -21.23
CA TYR A 201 10.11 -7.61 -21.04
C TYR A 201 10.00 -8.80 -22.00
N ASP A 202 9.03 -8.79 -22.91
CA ASP A 202 8.76 -9.88 -23.85
C ASP A 202 8.69 -11.24 -23.14
N VAL A 203 7.77 -11.33 -22.16
CA VAL A 203 7.55 -12.52 -21.34
C VAL A 203 6.08 -12.93 -21.32
N GLU A 204 5.82 -14.23 -21.17
CA GLU A 204 4.47 -14.74 -20.96
C GLU A 204 3.99 -14.42 -19.54
N PHE A 205 2.67 -14.33 -19.32
CA PHE A 205 2.11 -14.11 -17.98
C PHE A 205 2.55 -15.16 -16.95
N GLY A 206 2.74 -16.42 -17.37
CA GLY A 206 3.27 -17.48 -16.53
C GLY A 206 4.73 -17.31 -16.08
N ASP A 207 5.46 -16.37 -16.69
CA ASP A 207 6.82 -15.99 -16.27
C ASP A 207 6.84 -14.80 -15.30
N ILE A 208 5.67 -14.21 -14.99
CA ILE A 208 5.52 -13.12 -14.03
C ILE A 208 5.10 -13.70 -12.67
N TYR A 209 5.80 -13.29 -11.63
CA TYR A 209 5.57 -13.63 -10.23
C TYR A 209 5.21 -12.36 -9.50
N PHE A 210 3.93 -12.21 -9.14
CA PHE A 210 3.41 -10.98 -8.55
C PHE A 210 3.07 -11.18 -7.08
N ILE A 211 3.57 -10.30 -6.23
CA ILE A 211 3.27 -10.27 -4.80
C ILE A 211 2.58 -8.95 -4.41
N ASP A 212 1.44 -9.07 -3.75
CA ASP A 212 0.62 -7.95 -3.28
C ASP A 212 -0.06 -8.35 -1.96
N ASP A 213 -0.49 -7.40 -1.15
CA ASP A 213 -1.23 -7.65 0.08
C ASP A 213 -2.76 -7.53 -0.10
N GLN A 214 -3.22 -7.07 -1.25
CA GLN A 214 -4.64 -6.97 -1.57
C GLN A 214 -5.13 -8.16 -2.41
N LEU A 215 -6.02 -8.95 -1.80
CA LEU A 215 -6.55 -10.16 -2.42
C LEU A 215 -7.22 -9.91 -3.77
N SER A 216 -8.02 -8.84 -3.89
CA SER A 216 -8.73 -8.51 -5.13
C SER A 216 -7.79 -8.28 -6.31
N TYR A 217 -6.63 -7.65 -6.09
CA TYR A 217 -5.63 -7.46 -7.14
C TYR A 217 -5.00 -8.78 -7.59
N LEU A 218 -4.78 -9.69 -6.64
CA LEU A 218 -4.24 -11.02 -6.96
C LEU A 218 -5.25 -11.89 -7.73
N GLU A 219 -6.52 -11.83 -7.35
CA GLU A 219 -7.60 -12.52 -8.07
C GLU A 219 -7.68 -12.07 -9.52
N ASP A 220 -7.68 -10.75 -9.76
CA ASP A 220 -7.75 -10.18 -11.10
C ASP A 220 -6.53 -10.55 -11.97
N THR A 221 -5.33 -10.53 -11.37
CA THR A 221 -4.09 -10.85 -12.11
C THR A 221 -3.91 -12.35 -12.33
N GLN A 222 -4.39 -13.19 -11.42
CA GLN A 222 -4.40 -14.64 -11.58
C GLN A 222 -5.18 -15.08 -12.84
N LEU A 223 -6.26 -14.37 -13.18
CA LEU A 223 -7.05 -14.66 -14.39
C LEU A 223 -6.25 -14.49 -15.69
N LEU A 224 -5.17 -13.73 -15.67
CA LEU A 224 -4.24 -13.60 -16.81
C LEU A 224 -3.24 -14.76 -16.90
N GLY A 225 -3.15 -15.59 -15.88
CA GLY A 225 -2.15 -16.66 -15.79
C GLY A 225 -0.85 -16.26 -15.06
N VAL A 226 -0.84 -15.12 -14.37
CA VAL A 226 0.26 -14.66 -13.52
C VAL A 226 0.37 -15.54 -12.27
N ASN A 227 1.60 -15.86 -11.85
CA ASN A 227 1.83 -16.53 -10.57
C ASN A 227 1.70 -15.52 -9.43
N VAL A 228 0.71 -15.69 -8.57
CA VAL A 228 0.34 -14.69 -7.55
C VAL A 228 0.62 -15.17 -6.13
N PHE A 229 1.04 -14.22 -5.27
CA PHE A 229 1.38 -14.46 -3.87
C PHE A 229 0.77 -13.38 -2.99
N LEU A 230 0.06 -13.80 -1.95
CA LEU A 230 -0.46 -12.88 -0.94
C LEU A 230 0.60 -12.61 0.13
N ALA A 231 0.95 -11.34 0.31
CA ALA A 231 1.82 -10.88 1.40
C ALA A 231 1.05 -10.86 2.72
N GLY A 232 1.09 -11.96 3.46
CA GLY A 232 0.32 -12.16 4.69
C GLY A 232 0.73 -11.27 5.87
N TRP A 233 1.84 -10.54 5.74
CA TRP A 233 2.29 -9.50 6.70
C TRP A 233 1.73 -8.10 6.40
N GLY A 234 1.10 -7.90 5.22
CA GLY A 234 0.54 -6.63 4.76
C GLY A 234 -0.87 -6.36 5.29
N TYR A 235 -1.67 -5.63 4.51
CA TYR A 235 -3.03 -5.23 4.90
C TYR A 235 -4.06 -6.27 4.48
N CYS A 236 -3.93 -7.48 4.96
CA CYS A 236 -4.89 -8.55 4.72
C CYS A 236 -5.39 -9.15 6.04
N THR A 237 -6.65 -9.59 6.06
CA THR A 237 -7.28 -10.27 7.19
C THR A 237 -7.06 -11.78 7.12
N GLU A 238 -7.35 -12.50 8.22
CA GLU A 238 -7.35 -13.97 8.19
C GLU A 238 -8.40 -14.53 7.22
N ASP A 239 -9.54 -13.83 7.02
CA ASP A 239 -10.53 -14.20 6.01
C ASP A 239 -9.95 -14.05 4.60
N HIS A 240 -9.20 -12.97 4.31
CA HIS A 240 -8.52 -12.80 3.03
C HIS A 240 -7.51 -13.94 2.78
N LYS A 241 -6.74 -14.34 3.79
CA LYS A 241 -5.79 -15.46 3.68
C LYS A 241 -6.50 -16.79 3.44
N LYS A 242 -7.64 -17.02 4.11
CA LYS A 242 -8.47 -18.22 3.91
C LYS A 242 -8.99 -18.27 2.47
N ILE A 243 -9.59 -17.18 1.98
CA ILE A 243 -10.09 -17.07 0.60
C ILE A 243 -8.96 -17.27 -0.42
N ALA A 244 -7.79 -16.66 -0.17
CA ALA A 244 -6.60 -16.84 -1.02
C ALA A 244 -6.23 -18.32 -1.19
N ARG A 245 -6.18 -19.08 -0.08
CA ARG A 245 -5.87 -20.52 -0.11
C ARG A 245 -6.94 -21.32 -0.86
N GLU A 246 -8.25 -21.00 -0.67
CA GLU A 246 -9.35 -21.62 -1.38
C GLU A 246 -9.28 -21.38 -2.91
N LYS A 247 -8.70 -20.25 -3.32
CA LYS A 247 -8.47 -19.87 -4.72
C LYS A 247 -7.09 -20.28 -5.26
N ASN A 248 -6.34 -21.12 -4.54
CA ASN A 248 -5.00 -21.55 -4.88
C ASN A 248 -3.99 -20.39 -5.03
N ILE A 249 -4.19 -19.28 -4.32
CA ILE A 249 -3.22 -18.21 -4.18
C ILE A 249 -2.29 -18.55 -3.03
N THR A 250 -0.97 -18.55 -3.29
CA THR A 250 0.02 -18.86 -2.26
C THR A 250 0.09 -17.71 -1.25
N VAL A 251 -0.17 -18.01 0.03
CA VAL A 251 -0.02 -17.05 1.13
C VAL A 251 1.38 -17.19 1.72
N ILE A 252 2.14 -16.09 1.73
CA ILE A 252 3.41 -16.00 2.44
C ILE A 252 3.11 -15.32 3.78
N GLU A 253 3.13 -16.08 4.87
CA GLU A 253 2.61 -15.62 6.17
C GLU A 253 3.43 -14.50 6.80
N LYS A 254 4.76 -14.56 6.67
CA LYS A 254 5.69 -13.64 7.30
C LYS A 254 6.70 -13.08 6.31
N GLU A 255 7.15 -11.85 6.55
CA GLU A 255 8.12 -11.18 5.68
C GLU A 255 9.45 -11.97 5.54
N ASN A 256 9.90 -12.71 6.56
CA ASN A 256 11.11 -13.52 6.49
C ASN A 256 10.99 -14.75 5.56
N ASP A 257 9.77 -15.16 5.22
CA ASP A 257 9.51 -16.26 4.29
C ASP A 257 9.47 -15.78 2.82
N PHE A 258 9.48 -14.45 2.59
CA PHE A 258 9.42 -13.87 1.25
C PHE A 258 10.50 -14.45 0.31
N TYR A 259 11.78 -14.30 0.67
CA TYR A 259 12.86 -14.76 -0.19
C TYR A 259 12.86 -16.28 -0.40
N PRO A 260 12.80 -17.15 0.62
CA PRO A 260 12.85 -18.59 0.41
C PRO A 260 11.64 -19.13 -0.37
N VAL A 261 10.45 -18.57 -0.20
CA VAL A 261 9.26 -19.00 -0.95
C VAL A 261 9.38 -18.58 -2.42
N ILE A 262 9.62 -17.29 -2.69
CA ILE A 262 9.72 -16.80 -4.07
C ILE A 262 10.88 -17.45 -4.82
N LYS A 263 12.02 -17.68 -4.16
CA LYS A 263 13.18 -18.34 -4.78
C LYS A 263 12.87 -19.73 -5.35
N LYS A 264 12.01 -20.52 -4.68
CA LYS A 264 11.60 -21.85 -5.17
C LYS A 264 10.88 -21.77 -6.52
N HIS A 265 10.22 -20.67 -6.80
CA HIS A 265 9.45 -20.44 -8.02
C HIS A 265 10.29 -19.77 -9.12
N LEU A 266 11.18 -18.85 -8.74
CA LEU A 266 12.04 -18.16 -9.70
C LEU A 266 13.21 -19.05 -10.20
N GLY A 267 13.63 -20.00 -9.42
CA GLY A 267 14.74 -20.92 -9.77
C GLY A 267 16.10 -20.33 -9.48
#